data_039009be31a5a3c845e35cc358d4220d
#
_entry.id   039009be31a5a3c845e35cc358d4220d
#
_cell.length_a   1.000
_cell.length_b   1.000
_cell.length_c   1.000
_cell.angle_alpha   90.00
_cell.angle_beta   90.00
_cell.angle_gamma   90.00
#
_symmetry.space_group_name_H-M   'P 1'
#
loop_
_entity.id
_entity.type
_entity.pdbx_description
1 polymer ?
#
loop_
_entity_poly.entity_id
_entity_poly.type
_entity_poly.pdbx_seq_one_letter_code
_entity_poly.pdbx_strand_id
1 'polypeptide(L)'
;GFIEGYYGNPWSTEDRVNLMKWGGYYKLNAYFYAPKDDPKHRTQWDQLYTEEELANKIRPLAEAGNESKCRFVYALHPFPQGNHLRFDDNYEADLAKLQAKFKQVIDQGVRQIAILADDFWNPGGPNGVRLLNDMTAWLEEVKKQYPDMKMTIPYVPYDYMGNGSSAELQELKKAPANVQIVMTGGRAVSY
;
A
#
# COMPACT_ATOMS: atom_id res chain seq x y z
N GLY A 1 0.48 12.90 -7.17
CA GLY A 1 -0.42 12.21 -6.25
C GLY A 1 -0.19 12.64 -4.81
N PHE A 2 -0.92 12.04 -3.90
CA PHE A 2 -0.69 12.23 -2.49
C PHE A 2 -1.06 10.97 -1.70
N ILE A 3 -0.60 10.90 -0.46
CA ILE A 3 -0.85 9.80 0.48
C ILE A 3 -1.67 10.36 1.64
N GLU A 4 -2.84 9.76 1.93
CA GLU A 4 -3.62 10.03 3.14
C GLU A 4 -2.99 9.28 4.32
N GLY A 5 -1.99 9.90 4.96
CA GLY A 5 -1.21 9.28 6.02
C GLY A 5 -1.18 10.07 7.33
N TYR A 6 -2.11 11.00 7.54
CA TYR A 6 -2.19 11.84 8.73
C TYR A 6 -3.02 11.21 9.85
N TYR A 7 -2.88 11.75 11.05
CA TYR A 7 -3.71 11.48 12.21
C TYR A 7 -4.80 12.56 12.36
N GLY A 8 -5.89 12.23 13.03
CA GLY A 8 -6.99 13.15 13.32
C GLY A 8 -8.30 12.68 12.69
N ASN A 9 -9.18 13.61 12.37
CA ASN A 9 -10.47 13.25 11.78
C ASN A 9 -10.27 12.66 10.38
N PRO A 10 -10.68 11.41 10.14
CA PRO A 10 -10.57 10.81 8.81
C PRO A 10 -11.49 11.53 7.83
N TRP A 11 -11.06 11.61 6.58
CA TRP A 11 -11.93 12.09 5.52
C TRP A 11 -13.10 11.12 5.30
N SER A 12 -14.24 11.66 4.93
CA SER A 12 -15.36 10.83 4.51
C SER A 12 -15.07 10.12 3.18
N THR A 13 -15.81 9.07 2.87
CA THR A 13 -15.75 8.44 1.55
C THR A 13 -16.08 9.44 0.43
N GLU A 14 -17.05 10.32 0.68
CA GLU A 14 -17.43 11.37 -0.27
C GLU A 14 -16.28 12.37 -0.53
N ASP A 15 -15.60 12.84 0.52
CA ASP A 15 -14.45 13.74 0.38
C ASP A 15 -13.33 13.10 -0.46
N ARG A 16 -13.04 11.81 -0.21
CA ARG A 16 -12.04 11.05 -0.96
C ARG A 16 -12.41 10.90 -2.43
N VAL A 17 -13.68 10.58 -2.71
CA VAL A 17 -14.23 10.50 -4.08
C VAL A 17 -14.10 11.85 -4.79
N ASN A 18 -14.53 12.92 -4.13
CA ASN A 18 -14.47 14.28 -4.69
C ASN A 18 -13.02 14.69 -4.96
N LEU A 19 -12.10 14.39 -4.04
CA LEU A 19 -10.69 14.69 -4.19
C LEU A 19 -10.08 13.97 -5.40
N MET A 20 -10.42 12.70 -5.62
CA MET A 20 -9.94 11.97 -6.80
C MET A 20 -10.53 12.52 -8.10
N LYS A 21 -11.82 12.86 -8.13
CA LYS A 21 -12.47 13.44 -9.32
C LYS A 21 -11.86 14.80 -9.68
N TRP A 22 -11.78 15.71 -8.73
CA TRP A 22 -11.14 17.01 -8.93
C TRP A 22 -9.63 16.87 -9.20
N GLY A 23 -8.95 16.00 -8.45
CA GLY A 23 -7.53 15.72 -8.63
C GLY A 23 -7.22 15.23 -10.03
N GLY A 24 -8.00 14.31 -10.57
CA GLY A 24 -7.83 13.81 -11.94
C GLY A 24 -7.98 14.90 -12.98
N TYR A 25 -8.89 15.84 -12.79
CA TYR A 25 -9.05 17.00 -13.65
C TYR A 25 -7.79 17.90 -13.64
N TYR A 26 -7.17 18.08 -12.47
CA TYR A 26 -5.94 18.87 -12.31
C TYR A 26 -4.65 18.03 -12.44
N LYS A 27 -4.72 16.87 -13.09
CA LYS A 27 -3.58 15.97 -13.37
C LYS A 27 -2.97 15.29 -12.14
N LEU A 28 -3.69 15.22 -11.03
CA LEU A 28 -3.37 14.30 -9.96
C LEU A 28 -3.65 12.88 -10.45
N ASN A 29 -2.64 11.99 -10.45
CA ASN A 29 -2.77 10.68 -11.08
C ASN A 29 -2.80 9.51 -10.10
N ALA A 30 -2.62 9.76 -8.80
CA ALA A 30 -2.69 8.75 -7.76
C ALA A 30 -3.12 9.32 -6.41
N TYR A 31 -4.00 8.59 -5.74
CA TYR A 31 -4.38 8.77 -4.35
C TYR A 31 -4.09 7.49 -3.58
N PHE A 32 -3.23 7.59 -2.57
CA PHE A 32 -2.86 6.47 -1.71
C PHE A 32 -3.73 6.45 -0.47
N TYR A 33 -4.47 5.37 -0.30
CA TYR A 33 -5.29 5.12 0.87
C TYR A 33 -4.43 4.51 1.98
N ALA A 34 -4.03 5.33 2.94
CA ALA A 34 -3.23 4.93 4.10
C ALA A 34 -3.69 5.63 5.39
N PRO A 35 -5.03 5.75 5.66
CA PRO A 35 -5.52 6.49 6.81
C PRO A 35 -5.12 5.82 8.12
N LYS A 36 -4.48 6.59 9.02
CA LYS A 36 -4.01 6.08 10.31
C LYS A 36 -5.16 5.61 11.23
N ASP A 37 -6.38 6.09 10.97
CA ASP A 37 -7.60 5.75 11.73
C ASP A 37 -8.36 4.53 11.18
N ASP A 38 -7.94 3.95 10.06
CA ASP A 38 -8.43 2.63 9.63
C ASP A 38 -7.56 1.52 10.27
N PRO A 39 -8.06 0.81 11.30
CA PRO A 39 -7.30 -0.25 11.93
C PRO A 39 -6.95 -1.38 10.94
N LYS A 40 -7.78 -1.61 9.92
CA LYS A 40 -7.57 -2.65 8.91
C LYS A 40 -6.55 -2.29 7.84
N HIS A 41 -6.12 -1.02 7.80
CA HIS A 41 -4.95 -0.61 7.04
C HIS A 41 -3.64 -0.99 7.75
N ARG A 42 -3.62 -1.03 9.11
CA ARG A 42 -2.40 -1.16 9.90
C ARG A 42 -2.49 -2.20 11.02
N THR A 43 -3.09 -1.87 12.17
CA THR A 43 -3.05 -2.72 13.37
C THR A 43 -3.78 -4.05 13.21
N GLN A 44 -4.75 -4.11 12.32
CA GLN A 44 -5.54 -5.28 11.95
C GLN A 44 -5.39 -5.59 10.45
N TRP A 45 -4.20 -5.40 9.90
CA TRP A 45 -3.91 -5.56 8.47
C TRP A 45 -4.27 -6.96 7.95
N ASP A 46 -4.22 -7.97 8.82
CA ASP A 46 -4.50 -9.37 8.55
C ASP A 46 -6.01 -9.73 8.63
N GLN A 47 -6.86 -8.76 8.99
CA GLN A 47 -8.32 -8.95 9.04
C GLN A 47 -8.97 -8.44 7.74
N LEU A 48 -9.85 -9.26 7.17
CA LEU A 48 -10.63 -8.88 6.01
C LEU A 48 -11.71 -7.83 6.37
N TYR A 49 -12.09 -7.03 5.40
CA TYR A 49 -13.26 -6.16 5.50
C TYR A 49 -14.55 -6.98 5.47
N THR A 50 -15.57 -6.49 6.15
CA THR A 50 -16.95 -6.99 5.96
C THR A 50 -17.50 -6.51 4.60
N GLU A 51 -18.58 -7.15 4.13
CA GLU A 51 -19.24 -6.71 2.89
C GLU A 51 -19.77 -5.27 2.99
N GLU A 52 -20.25 -4.86 4.15
CA GLU A 52 -20.68 -3.49 4.41
C GLU A 52 -19.51 -2.49 4.31
N GLU A 53 -18.35 -2.81 4.89
CA GLU A 53 -17.17 -1.97 4.78
C GLU A 53 -16.65 -1.89 3.33
N LEU A 54 -16.68 -3.00 2.60
CA LEU A 54 -16.33 -3.01 1.18
C LEU A 54 -17.26 -2.13 0.36
N ALA A 55 -18.57 -2.24 0.58
CA ALA A 55 -19.58 -1.46 -0.12
C ALA A 55 -19.51 0.04 0.19
N ASN A 56 -19.24 0.40 1.44
CA ASN A 56 -19.31 1.79 1.89
C ASN A 56 -17.96 2.54 1.82
N LYS A 57 -16.83 1.81 1.84
CA LYS A 57 -15.49 2.42 1.85
C LYS A 57 -14.68 2.11 0.59
N ILE A 58 -14.52 0.83 0.25
CA ILE A 58 -13.53 0.43 -0.75
C ILE A 58 -14.07 0.57 -2.18
N ARG A 59 -15.24 0.03 -2.45
CA ARG A 59 -15.85 0.01 -3.79
C ARG A 59 -16.04 1.42 -4.36
N PRO A 60 -16.62 2.40 -3.63
CA PRO A 60 -16.78 3.76 -4.15
C PRO A 60 -15.45 4.44 -4.49
N LEU A 61 -14.39 4.16 -3.72
CA LEU A 61 -13.06 4.72 -3.98
C LEU A 61 -12.40 4.07 -5.19
N ALA A 62 -12.52 2.76 -5.35
CA ALA A 62 -12.04 2.06 -6.54
C ALA A 62 -12.73 2.55 -7.81
N GLU A 63 -14.04 2.71 -7.78
CA GLU A 63 -14.84 3.26 -8.89
C GLU A 63 -14.39 4.69 -9.24
N ALA A 64 -14.33 5.58 -8.25
CA ALA A 64 -13.89 6.96 -8.45
C ALA A 64 -12.47 7.04 -9.01
N GLY A 65 -11.54 6.19 -8.54
CA GLY A 65 -10.18 6.12 -9.05
C GLY A 65 -10.10 5.65 -10.50
N ASN A 66 -10.93 4.69 -10.88
CA ASN A 66 -10.99 4.16 -12.25
C ASN A 66 -11.61 5.18 -13.22
N GLU A 67 -12.60 5.95 -12.79
CA GLU A 67 -13.28 6.96 -13.61
C GLU A 67 -12.47 8.25 -13.78
N SER A 68 -11.82 8.71 -12.71
CA SER A 68 -11.24 10.06 -12.63
C SER A 68 -9.83 10.18 -13.18
N LYS A 69 -9.16 9.09 -13.56
CA LYS A 69 -7.71 9.03 -13.86
C LYS A 69 -6.79 9.36 -12.66
N CYS A 70 -7.34 9.67 -11.49
CA CYS A 70 -6.63 9.75 -10.22
C CYS A 70 -6.73 8.36 -9.55
N ARG A 71 -5.79 7.49 -9.88
CA ARG A 71 -5.83 6.08 -9.49
C ARG A 71 -5.93 5.92 -7.98
N PHE A 72 -6.87 5.10 -7.53
CA PHE A 72 -6.95 4.65 -6.15
C PHE A 72 -5.89 3.58 -5.90
N VAL A 73 -4.89 3.88 -5.06
CA VAL A 73 -3.84 2.96 -4.63
C VAL A 73 -4.15 2.52 -3.21
N TYR A 74 -4.46 1.23 -3.04
CA TYR A 74 -4.72 0.68 -1.73
C TYR A 74 -3.42 0.29 -1.06
N ALA A 75 -3.08 0.96 0.06
CA ALA A 75 -1.87 0.69 0.81
C ALA A 75 -2.17 -0.12 2.07
N LEU A 76 -1.28 -1.05 2.42
CA LEU A 76 -1.27 -1.74 3.70
C LEU A 76 0.05 -1.52 4.42
N HIS A 77 -0.03 -1.43 5.74
CA HIS A 77 1.12 -1.39 6.63
C HIS A 77 1.16 -2.68 7.48
N PRO A 78 1.77 -3.77 6.96
CA PRO A 78 1.75 -5.07 7.62
C PRO A 78 2.83 -5.20 8.72
N PHE A 79 3.38 -4.08 9.22
CA PHE A 79 4.45 -4.06 10.22
C PHE A 79 4.10 -3.25 11.49
N PRO A 80 2.85 -3.28 12.00
CA PRO A 80 2.55 -2.64 13.26
C PRO A 80 3.26 -3.35 14.41
N GLN A 81 3.53 -2.62 15.48
CA GLN A 81 4.08 -3.22 16.68
C GLN A 81 3.10 -4.22 17.29
N GLY A 82 3.56 -5.42 17.62
CA GLY A 82 2.76 -6.48 18.24
C GLY A 82 1.96 -7.37 17.29
N ASN A 83 1.71 -6.94 16.03
CA ASN A 83 1.04 -7.75 14.99
C ASN A 83 1.71 -7.55 13.64
N HIS A 84 3.05 -7.60 13.58
CA HIS A 84 3.76 -7.47 12.31
C HIS A 84 3.82 -8.80 11.54
N LEU A 85 3.84 -8.72 10.23
CA LEU A 85 4.15 -9.84 9.34
C LEU A 85 5.50 -10.43 9.73
N ARG A 86 5.53 -11.73 10.02
CA ARG A 86 6.71 -12.45 10.53
C ARG A 86 7.52 -13.03 9.36
N PHE A 87 8.84 -13.11 9.55
CA PHE A 87 9.77 -13.69 8.57
C PHE A 87 10.43 -14.98 9.07
N ASP A 88 9.81 -15.62 10.05
CA ASP A 88 10.14 -16.94 10.61
C ASP A 88 9.30 -18.05 9.93
N ASP A 89 9.09 -19.16 10.65
CA ASP A 89 8.28 -20.31 10.19
C ASP A 89 6.80 -19.94 9.90
N ASN A 90 6.34 -18.77 10.34
CA ASN A 90 4.99 -18.29 10.09
C ASN A 90 4.89 -17.40 8.84
N TYR A 91 5.98 -17.14 8.14
CA TYR A 91 6.01 -16.21 7.00
C TYR A 91 4.97 -16.54 5.94
N GLU A 92 4.91 -17.80 5.52
CA GLU A 92 3.99 -18.23 4.45
C GLU A 92 2.51 -18.02 4.86
N ALA A 93 2.19 -18.26 6.12
CA ALA A 93 0.84 -18.03 6.65
C ALA A 93 0.49 -16.53 6.69
N ASP A 94 1.44 -15.68 7.09
CA ASP A 94 1.22 -14.24 7.12
C ASP A 94 1.22 -13.63 5.72
N LEU A 95 2.05 -14.12 4.81
CA LEU A 95 2.02 -13.75 3.39
C LEU A 95 0.66 -14.08 2.76
N ALA A 96 0.11 -15.26 3.04
CA ALA A 96 -1.21 -15.64 2.55
C ALA A 96 -2.31 -14.70 3.05
N LYS A 97 -2.25 -14.23 4.30
CA LYS A 97 -3.20 -13.23 4.83
C LYS A 97 -3.06 -11.89 4.11
N LEU A 98 -1.83 -11.43 3.88
CA LEU A 98 -1.55 -10.21 3.14
C LEU A 98 -2.11 -10.27 1.71
N GLN A 99 -1.86 -11.37 1.02
CA GLN A 99 -2.38 -11.62 -0.34
C GLN A 99 -3.91 -11.69 -0.35
N ALA A 100 -4.53 -12.37 0.62
CA ALA A 100 -5.98 -12.45 0.74
C ALA A 100 -6.61 -11.07 0.95
N LYS A 101 -5.98 -10.22 1.79
CA LYS A 101 -6.44 -8.86 2.01
C LYS A 101 -6.35 -8.00 0.75
N PHE A 102 -5.25 -8.05 0.03
CA PHE A 102 -5.12 -7.36 -1.25
C PHE A 102 -6.09 -7.92 -2.31
N LYS A 103 -6.24 -9.25 -2.38
CA LYS A 103 -7.19 -9.88 -3.31
C LYS A 103 -8.61 -9.39 -3.08
N GLN A 104 -9.03 -9.29 -1.80
CA GLN A 104 -10.36 -8.82 -1.46
C GLN A 104 -10.64 -7.42 -2.03
N VAL A 105 -9.71 -6.48 -1.91
CA VAL A 105 -9.91 -5.12 -2.42
C VAL A 105 -9.75 -5.05 -3.95
N ILE A 106 -8.89 -5.89 -4.54
CA ILE A 106 -8.76 -6.01 -6.00
C ILE A 106 -10.07 -6.50 -6.60
N ASP A 107 -10.77 -7.43 -5.96
CA ASP A 107 -12.07 -7.93 -6.37
C ASP A 107 -13.16 -6.82 -6.33
N GLN A 108 -12.95 -5.76 -5.55
CA GLN A 108 -13.80 -4.56 -5.53
C GLN A 108 -13.41 -3.49 -6.57
N GLY A 109 -12.43 -3.74 -7.41
CA GLY A 109 -12.02 -2.81 -8.47
C GLY A 109 -10.72 -2.05 -8.22
N VAL A 110 -10.02 -2.28 -7.11
CA VAL A 110 -8.67 -1.74 -6.89
C VAL A 110 -7.71 -2.29 -7.95
N ARG A 111 -6.88 -1.41 -8.56
CA ARG A 111 -5.96 -1.78 -9.65
C ARG A 111 -4.50 -1.45 -9.36
N GLN A 112 -4.20 -0.95 -8.18
CA GLN A 112 -2.83 -0.81 -7.68
C GLN A 112 -2.79 -0.97 -6.17
N ILE A 113 -1.78 -1.68 -5.68
CA ILE A 113 -1.50 -1.87 -4.26
C ILE A 113 -0.18 -1.21 -3.88
N ALA A 114 -0.02 -0.91 -2.59
CA ALA A 114 1.23 -0.40 -2.03
C ALA A 114 1.50 -1.06 -0.66
N ILE A 115 2.75 -1.11 -0.25
CA ILE A 115 3.18 -1.66 1.04
C ILE A 115 3.96 -0.58 1.79
N LEU A 116 3.59 -0.34 3.05
CA LEU A 116 4.23 0.62 3.92
C LEU A 116 4.93 -0.11 5.06
N ALA A 117 6.18 0.30 5.38
CA ALA A 117 6.98 -0.25 6.46
C ALA A 117 7.57 0.84 7.37
N ASP A 118 6.99 2.06 7.29
CA ASP A 118 7.43 3.21 8.05
C ASP A 118 7.11 3.12 9.56
N ASP A 119 7.96 3.73 10.38
CA ASP A 119 7.76 4.12 11.79
C ASP A 119 7.60 3.03 12.86
N PHE A 120 7.27 1.78 12.57
CA PHE A 120 6.92 0.79 13.60
C PHE A 120 7.95 -0.33 13.72
N TRP A 121 7.76 -1.42 13.03
CA TRP A 121 8.69 -2.54 13.05
C TRP A 121 9.48 -2.60 11.74
N ASN A 122 10.82 -2.64 11.87
CA ASN A 122 11.70 -2.69 10.71
C ASN A 122 11.86 -4.14 10.21
N PRO A 123 11.34 -4.49 9.02
CA PRO A 123 11.58 -5.82 8.45
C PRO A 123 13.05 -6.07 8.09
N GLY A 124 13.81 -5.00 7.87
CA GLY A 124 15.17 -5.04 7.33
C GLY A 124 15.19 -5.26 5.82
N GLY A 125 16.30 -4.90 5.20
CA GLY A 125 16.44 -4.96 3.74
C GLY A 125 16.23 -6.34 3.14
N PRO A 126 16.88 -7.42 3.64
CA PRO A 126 16.72 -8.77 3.09
C PRO A 126 15.28 -9.29 3.14
N ASN A 127 14.58 -9.09 4.25
CA ASN A 127 13.17 -9.48 4.40
C ASN A 127 12.26 -8.63 3.53
N GLY A 128 12.52 -7.32 3.42
CA GLY A 128 11.80 -6.45 2.50
C GLY A 128 11.93 -6.93 1.06
N VAL A 129 13.13 -7.29 0.61
CA VAL A 129 13.38 -7.84 -0.73
C VAL A 129 12.64 -9.17 -0.92
N ARG A 130 12.66 -10.08 0.06
CA ARG A 130 11.92 -11.35 0.00
C ARG A 130 10.43 -11.08 -0.22
N LEU A 131 9.81 -10.27 0.65
CA LEU A 131 8.39 -9.94 0.55
C LEU A 131 8.04 -9.33 -0.82
N LEU A 132 8.86 -8.41 -1.33
CA LEU A 132 8.60 -7.74 -2.60
C LEU A 132 8.74 -8.67 -3.81
N ASN A 133 9.63 -9.67 -3.76
CA ASN A 133 9.71 -10.72 -4.77
C ASN A 133 8.45 -11.60 -4.75
N ASP A 134 8.03 -12.06 -3.57
CA ASP A 134 6.85 -12.92 -3.43
C ASP A 134 5.56 -12.19 -3.83
N MET A 135 5.44 -10.91 -3.46
CA MET A 135 4.30 -10.09 -3.88
C MET A 135 4.30 -9.76 -5.37
N THR A 136 5.47 -9.61 -5.99
CA THR A 136 5.58 -9.42 -7.44
C THR A 136 5.13 -10.67 -8.18
N ALA A 137 5.62 -11.84 -7.78
CA ALA A 137 5.21 -13.13 -8.37
C ALA A 137 3.70 -13.36 -8.20
N TRP A 138 3.15 -13.06 -7.02
CA TRP A 138 1.72 -13.15 -6.78
C TRP A 138 0.92 -12.19 -7.68
N LEU A 139 1.37 -10.93 -7.87
CA LEU A 139 0.70 -9.98 -8.76
C LEU A 139 0.71 -10.41 -10.22
N GLU A 140 1.73 -11.13 -10.68
CA GLU A 140 1.76 -11.71 -12.02
C GLU A 140 0.61 -12.71 -12.22
N GLU A 141 0.32 -13.52 -11.20
CA GLU A 141 -0.84 -14.43 -11.24
C GLU A 141 -2.16 -13.66 -11.18
N VAL A 142 -2.26 -12.65 -10.30
CA VAL A 142 -3.46 -11.79 -10.21
C VAL A 142 -3.74 -11.10 -11.55
N LYS A 143 -2.71 -10.63 -12.25
CA LYS A 143 -2.83 -9.96 -13.53
C LYS A 143 -3.43 -10.84 -14.63
N LYS A 144 -3.31 -12.15 -14.54
CA LYS A 144 -3.98 -13.07 -15.48
C LYS A 144 -5.50 -12.96 -15.38
N GLN A 145 -6.02 -12.73 -14.16
CA GLN A 145 -7.45 -12.51 -13.91
C GLN A 145 -7.88 -11.05 -14.13
N TYR A 146 -6.98 -10.10 -13.83
CA TYR A 146 -7.21 -8.65 -13.93
C TYR A 146 -6.13 -8.01 -14.82
N PRO A 147 -6.27 -8.05 -16.17
CA PRO A 147 -5.22 -7.58 -17.10
C PRO A 147 -4.84 -6.10 -16.96
N ASP A 148 -5.75 -5.28 -16.41
CA ASP A 148 -5.57 -3.85 -16.13
C ASP A 148 -4.83 -3.57 -14.81
N MET A 149 -4.50 -4.61 -14.03
CA MET A 149 -3.74 -4.49 -12.79
C MET A 149 -2.37 -3.86 -13.04
N LYS A 150 -2.02 -2.86 -12.23
CA LYS A 150 -0.70 -2.23 -12.28
C LYS A 150 0.31 -3.09 -11.53
N MET A 151 1.41 -3.42 -12.20
CA MET A 151 2.47 -4.21 -11.59
C MET A 151 3.37 -3.40 -10.65
N THR A 152 3.38 -2.07 -10.78
CA THR A 152 4.18 -1.22 -9.90
C THR A 152 3.69 -1.32 -8.45
N ILE A 153 4.59 -1.70 -7.55
CA ILE A 153 4.38 -1.74 -6.10
C ILE A 153 5.14 -0.57 -5.47
N PRO A 154 4.49 0.52 -5.09
CA PRO A 154 5.10 1.50 -4.21
C PRO A 154 5.38 0.87 -2.84
N TYR A 155 6.62 1.05 -2.37
CA TYR A 155 7.09 0.56 -1.08
C TYR A 155 7.71 1.71 -0.29
N VAL A 156 7.18 1.99 0.89
CA VAL A 156 7.77 2.93 1.83
C VAL A 156 8.63 2.12 2.81
N PRO A 157 9.96 2.20 2.77
CA PRO A 157 10.83 1.46 3.69
C PRO A 157 10.77 2.03 5.10
N TYR A 158 11.30 1.31 6.07
CA TYR A 158 11.49 1.83 7.41
C TYR A 158 12.44 3.05 7.41
N ASP A 159 13.54 2.95 6.67
CA ASP A 159 14.49 4.04 6.46
C ASP A 159 14.05 4.97 5.31
N TYR A 160 12.81 5.52 5.40
CA TYR A 160 12.25 6.39 4.36
C TYR A 160 12.84 7.80 4.32
N MET A 161 13.70 8.16 5.28
CA MET A 161 14.41 9.44 5.35
C MET A 161 15.91 9.25 5.09
N GLY A 162 16.58 10.31 4.64
CA GLY A 162 18.02 10.36 4.49
C GLY A 162 18.50 10.41 3.04
N ASN A 163 19.75 10.08 2.84
CA ASN A 163 20.45 10.19 1.56
C ASN A 163 20.51 8.86 0.77
N GLY A 164 19.78 7.84 1.22
CA GLY A 164 19.77 6.54 0.56
C GLY A 164 20.94 5.61 0.93
N SER A 165 21.76 5.96 1.92
CA SER A 165 22.96 5.18 2.29
C SER A 165 22.74 4.11 3.36
N SER A 166 21.53 4.01 3.93
CA SER A 166 21.24 3.01 4.96
C SER A 166 21.39 1.58 4.43
N ALA A 167 21.69 0.65 5.32
CA ALA A 167 21.85 -0.76 4.98
C ALA A 167 20.57 -1.33 4.35
N GLU A 168 19.40 -0.96 4.86
CA GLU A 168 18.10 -1.33 4.31
C GLU A 168 17.97 -0.89 2.84
N LEU A 169 18.22 0.40 2.57
CA LEU A 169 18.08 0.97 1.22
C LEU A 169 19.09 0.39 0.23
N GLN A 170 20.30 0.03 0.69
CA GLN A 170 21.28 -0.66 -0.16
C GLN A 170 20.80 -2.06 -0.55
N GLU A 171 20.20 -2.81 0.38
CA GLU A 171 19.61 -4.12 0.08
C GLU A 171 18.39 -4.00 -0.84
N LEU A 172 17.54 -3.01 -0.65
CA LEU A 172 16.34 -2.78 -1.48
C LEU A 172 16.67 -2.49 -2.96
N LYS A 173 17.90 -2.18 -3.31
CA LYS A 173 18.34 -2.14 -4.72
C LYS A 173 18.23 -3.48 -5.43
N LYS A 174 18.12 -4.59 -4.68
CA LYS A 174 17.93 -5.95 -5.20
C LYS A 174 16.45 -6.31 -5.39
N ALA A 175 15.53 -5.40 -5.01
CA ALA A 175 14.10 -5.60 -5.20
C ALA A 175 13.74 -5.69 -6.70
N PRO A 176 12.62 -6.33 -7.05
CA PRO A 176 12.14 -6.40 -8.43
C PRO A 176 12.01 -5.02 -9.09
N ALA A 177 12.26 -4.93 -10.39
CA ALA A 177 12.26 -3.67 -11.14
C ALA A 177 10.91 -2.93 -11.15
N ASN A 178 9.81 -3.62 -10.84
CA ASN A 178 8.48 -3.05 -10.71
C ASN A 178 8.24 -2.40 -9.33
N VAL A 179 9.15 -2.53 -8.38
CA VAL A 179 9.05 -1.89 -7.06
C VAL A 179 9.51 -0.43 -7.16
N GLN A 180 8.69 0.46 -6.64
CA GLN A 180 8.99 1.89 -6.53
C GLN A 180 9.28 2.23 -5.06
N ILE A 181 10.54 2.47 -4.73
CA ILE A 181 10.91 2.93 -3.38
C ILE A 181 10.47 4.38 -3.21
N VAL A 182 9.70 4.64 -2.15
CA VAL A 182 9.18 5.97 -1.82
C VAL A 182 9.91 6.52 -0.60
N MET A 183 10.50 7.69 -0.74
CA MET A 183 11.27 8.36 0.30
C MET A 183 10.87 9.83 0.42
N THR A 184 11.04 10.40 1.61
CA THR A 184 10.79 11.83 1.87
C THR A 184 12.01 12.71 1.61
N GLY A 185 13.20 12.12 1.38
CA GLY A 185 14.47 12.85 1.26
C GLY A 185 15.18 13.01 2.60
N GLY A 186 15.90 14.12 2.81
CA GLY A 186 16.77 14.30 3.97
C GLY A 186 16.09 14.38 5.33
N ARG A 187 14.77 14.62 5.34
CA ARG A 187 13.92 14.72 6.56
C ARG A 187 12.52 14.18 6.24
N ALA A 188 11.70 13.96 7.28
CA ALA A 188 10.29 13.60 7.12
C ALA A 188 9.52 14.65 6.31
N VAL A 189 9.93 15.92 6.42
CA VAL A 189 9.49 17.02 5.55
C VAL A 189 10.72 17.58 4.85
N SER A 190 10.79 17.43 3.54
CA SER A 190 11.84 18.03 2.70
C SER A 190 11.42 19.42 2.26
N TYR A 191 12.32 20.39 2.47
CA TYR A 191 12.17 21.75 1.95
C TYR A 191 12.97 21.90 0.67
#